data_aeca0933835be1d3197aac65c8299710
#
_entry.id   aeca0933835be1d3197aac65c8299710
#
_cell.length_a   1.000
_cell.length_b   1.000
_cell.length_c   1.000
_cell.angle_alpha   90.00
_cell.angle_beta   90.00
_cell.angle_gamma   90.00
#
_symmetry.space_group_name_H-M   'P 1'
#
loop_
_entity.id
_entity.type
_entity.pdbx_description
1 polymer ?
#
loop_
_entity_poly.entity_id
_entity_poly.type
_entity_poly.pdbx_seq_one_letter_code
_entity_poly.pdbx_strand_id
1 'polypeptide(L)' 'MAIAANKIAGIRAASCFDCFTAEMARRHNDANVLTLGARVTGAGLALKIIEQFLITSFDGGRHSRRVDMINAL' A
#
# COMPACT_ATOMS: atom_id res chain seq x y z
N MET A 1 1.84 1.73 12.61
CA MET A 1 0.66 2.41 12.02
C MET A 1 -0.11 1.51 11.06
N ALA A 2 0.57 0.81 10.15
CA ALA A 2 -0.12 -0.08 9.21
C ALA A 2 -0.96 -1.16 9.90
N ILE A 3 -0.42 -1.78 10.95
CA ILE A 3 -1.14 -2.82 11.69
C ILE A 3 -2.43 -2.26 12.30
N ALA A 4 -2.34 -1.07 12.92
CA ALA A 4 -3.52 -0.44 13.51
C ALA A 4 -4.57 -0.05 12.45
N ALA A 5 -4.12 0.51 11.33
CA ALA A 5 -5.00 0.89 10.23
C ALA A 5 -5.74 -0.31 9.66
N ASN A 6 -5.07 -1.45 9.52
CA ASN A 6 -5.65 -2.67 8.95
C ASN A 6 -6.69 -3.33 9.85
N LYS A 7 -6.86 -2.87 11.09
CA LYS A 7 -7.96 -3.32 11.95
C LYS A 7 -9.30 -2.71 11.56
N ILE A 8 -9.31 -1.69 10.75
CA ILE A 8 -10.53 -1.00 10.32
C ILE A 8 -11.02 -1.63 9.01
N ALA A 9 -12.29 -2.00 8.96
CA ALA A 9 -12.89 -2.60 7.77
C ALA A 9 -12.73 -1.68 6.55
N GLY A 10 -12.38 -2.24 5.42
CA GLY A 10 -12.18 -1.50 4.17
C GLY A 10 -10.83 -0.84 4.03
N ILE A 11 -9.99 -0.86 5.06
CA ILE A 11 -8.63 -0.30 5.01
C ILE A 11 -7.63 -1.39 4.66
N ARG A 12 -6.87 -1.15 3.61
CA ARG A 12 -5.74 -1.98 3.21
C ARG A 12 -4.49 -1.10 3.22
N ALA A 13 -3.85 -1.04 4.38
CA ALA A 13 -2.68 -0.21 4.59
C ALA A 13 -1.40 -0.99 4.32
N ALA A 14 -0.47 -0.37 3.63
CA ALA A 14 0.84 -0.94 3.35
C ALA A 14 1.93 -0.03 3.90
N SER A 15 2.88 -0.63 4.60
CA SER A 15 4.09 0.05 5.04
C SER A 15 5.14 -0.10 3.94
N CYS A 16 5.51 1.00 3.31
CA CYS A 16 6.44 0.99 2.18
C CYS A 16 7.71 1.75 2.51
N PHE A 17 8.82 1.28 1.97
CA PHE A 17 10.14 1.89 2.21
C PHE A 17 10.92 2.11 0.91
N ASP A 18 10.36 1.76 -0.24
CA ASP A 18 10.91 2.07 -1.55
C ASP A 18 9.78 2.14 -2.60
N CYS A 19 10.15 2.54 -3.82
CA CYS A 19 9.16 2.67 -4.90
C CYS A 19 8.59 1.33 -5.34
N PHE A 20 9.39 0.26 -5.27
CA PHE A 20 8.92 -1.07 -5.67
C PHE A 20 7.84 -1.60 -4.71
N THR A 21 8.03 -1.45 -3.39
CA THR A 21 7.03 -1.90 -2.43
C THR A 21 5.74 -1.10 -2.56
N ALA A 22 5.84 0.19 -2.86
CA ALA A 22 4.66 1.04 -3.10
C ALA A 22 3.91 0.59 -4.36
N GLU A 23 4.65 0.31 -5.44
CA GLU A 23 4.06 -0.16 -6.69
C GLU A 23 3.33 -1.49 -6.49
N MET A 24 3.98 -2.45 -5.84
CA MET A 24 3.38 -3.78 -5.61
C MET A 24 2.18 -3.71 -4.67
N ALA A 25 2.22 -2.85 -3.66
CA ALA A 25 1.09 -2.64 -2.77
C ALA A 25 -0.16 -2.19 -3.54
N ARG A 26 0.01 -1.31 -4.53
CA ARG A 26 -1.08 -0.86 -5.38
C ARG A 26 -1.50 -1.92 -6.38
N ARG A 27 -0.54 -2.47 -7.12
CA ARG A 27 -0.86 -3.38 -8.23
C ARG A 27 -1.45 -4.70 -7.75
N HIS A 28 -0.95 -5.24 -6.65
CA HIS A 28 -1.32 -6.58 -6.19
C HIS A 28 -2.34 -6.58 -5.06
N ASN A 29 -2.30 -5.61 -4.17
CA ASN A 29 -3.13 -5.61 -2.97
C ASN A 29 -4.20 -4.52 -2.95
N ASP A 30 -4.22 -3.66 -3.96
CA ASP A 30 -5.11 -2.51 -4.00
C ASP A 30 -5.08 -1.74 -2.69
N ALA A 31 -3.87 -1.52 -2.16
CA ALA A 31 -3.70 -0.80 -0.91
C ALA A 31 -4.24 0.62 -1.04
N ASN A 32 -4.98 1.07 -0.05
CA ASN A 32 -5.59 2.40 -0.05
C ASN A 32 -5.05 3.33 1.04
N VAL A 33 -4.14 2.83 1.87
CA VAL A 33 -3.43 3.63 2.88
C VAL A 33 -1.95 3.31 2.80
N LEU A 34 -1.14 4.34 2.75
CA LEU A 34 0.32 4.23 2.75
C LEU A 34 0.84 4.69 4.10
N THR A 35 1.72 3.90 4.71
CA THR A 35 2.46 4.34 5.90
C THR A 35 3.95 4.40 5.58
N LEU A 36 4.62 5.40 6.13
CA LEU A 36 6.06 5.63 5.93
C LEU A 36 6.75 5.78 7.28
N GLY A 37 7.95 5.21 7.38
CA GLY A 37 8.79 5.38 8.57
C GLY A 37 9.66 6.63 8.46
N ALA A 38 9.29 7.71 9.12
CA ALA A 38 9.99 8.99 9.01
C ALA A 38 11.46 8.90 9.44
N ARG A 39 11.82 7.97 10.33
CA ARG A 39 13.20 7.80 10.79
C ARG A 39 14.06 6.99 9.82
N VAL A 40 13.43 6.26 8.92
CA VAL A 40 14.12 5.34 8.00
C VAL A 40 14.14 5.92 6.58
N THR A 41 13.06 6.56 6.20
CA THR A 41 12.89 7.09 4.84
C THR A 41 13.16 8.57 4.81
N GLY A 42 14.18 8.99 4.03
CA GLY A 42 14.46 10.41 3.83
C GLY A 42 13.38 11.12 3.02
N ALA A 43 13.30 12.45 3.12
CA ALA A 43 12.24 13.24 2.50
C ALA A 43 12.16 13.05 0.97
N GLY A 44 13.30 13.00 0.28
CA GLY A 44 13.32 12.82 -1.18
C GLY A 44 12.76 11.47 -1.60
N LEU A 45 13.14 10.40 -0.90
CA LEU A 45 12.62 9.06 -1.18
C LEU A 45 11.15 8.98 -0.80
N ALA A 46 10.74 9.58 0.32
CA ALA A 46 9.34 9.59 0.74
C ALA A 46 8.43 10.19 -0.34
N LEU A 47 8.85 11.31 -0.96
CA LEU A 47 8.08 11.92 -2.04
C LEU A 47 7.95 11.01 -3.26
N LYS A 48 9.02 10.29 -3.61
CA LYS A 48 8.99 9.33 -4.72
C LYS A 48 8.07 8.15 -4.42
N ILE A 49 8.08 7.66 -3.20
CA ILE A 49 7.19 6.57 -2.76
C ILE A 49 5.73 7.01 -2.84
N ILE A 50 5.42 8.19 -2.34
CA ILE A 50 4.06 8.75 -2.39
C ILE A 50 3.60 8.91 -3.84
N GLU A 51 4.45 9.46 -4.71
CA GLU A 51 4.12 9.60 -6.13
C GLU A 51 3.82 8.25 -6.76
N GLN A 52 4.68 7.25 -6.54
CA GLN A 52 4.48 5.91 -7.08
C GLN A 52 3.17 5.30 -6.59
N PHE A 53 2.86 5.48 -5.31
CA PHE A 53 1.62 4.98 -4.72
C PHE A 53 0.39 5.62 -5.38
N LEU A 54 0.43 6.92 -5.64
CA LEU A 54 -0.70 7.65 -6.20
C LEU A 54 -0.94 7.36 -7.69
N ILE A 55 0.11 7.13 -8.47
CA ILE A 55 -0.01 6.93 -9.92
C ILE A 55 -0.25 5.47 -10.32
N THR A 56 -0.02 4.51 -9.43
CA THR A 56 -0.11 3.10 -9.77
C THR A 56 -1.54 2.60 -9.59
N SER A 57 -2.06 1.94 -10.62
CA SER A 57 -3.40 1.33 -10.62
C SER A 57 -3.35 -0.11 -10.16
N PHE A 58 -4.47 -0.61 -9.62
CA PHE A 58 -4.63 -2.01 -9.29
C PHE A 58 -4.71 -2.85 -10.55
N ASP A 59 -3.95 -3.95 -10.60
CA ASP A 59 -3.93 -4.84 -11.77
C ASP A 59 -5.22 -5.65 -11.91
N GLY A 60 -5.90 -5.92 -10.81
CA GLY A 60 -7.10 -6.76 -10.83
C GLY A 60 -6.78 -8.22 -11.14
N GLY A 61 -7.62 -8.86 -11.96
CA GLY A 61 -7.40 -10.23 -12.38
C GLY A 61 -7.28 -11.18 -11.20
N ARG A 62 -6.22 -12.01 -11.19
CA ARG A 62 -5.96 -12.97 -10.11
C ARG A 62 -5.79 -12.33 -8.73
N HIS A 63 -5.41 -11.06 -8.68
CA HIS A 63 -5.21 -10.35 -7.42
C HIS A 63 -6.52 -9.93 -6.76
N SER A 64 -7.59 -9.78 -7.53
CA SER A 64 -8.91 -9.40 -7.01
C SER A 64 -9.43 -10.38 -5.99
N ARG A 65 -9.25 -11.69 -6.23
CA ARG A 65 -9.69 -12.73 -5.29
C ARG A 65 -8.98 -12.61 -3.95
N ARG A 66 -7.68 -12.33 -3.99
CA ARG A 66 -6.88 -12.13 -2.77
C ARG A 66 -7.38 -10.91 -1.99
N VAL A 67 -7.64 -9.81 -2.68
CA VAL A 67 -8.14 -8.59 -2.06
C VAL A 67 -9.51 -8.84 -1.42
N ASP A 68 -10.39 -9.56 -2.12
CA ASP A 68 -11.70 -9.92 -1.57
C ASP A 68 -11.57 -10.75 -0.29
N MET A 69 -10.64 -11.68 -0.25
CA MET A 69 -10.37 -12.49 0.94
C MET A 69 -9.87 -11.62 2.10
N ILE A 70 -9.00 -10.65 1.83
CA ILE A 70 -8.52 -9.70 2.84
C ILE A 70 -9.68 -8.86 3.38
N ASN A 71 -10.54 -8.37 2.50
CA ASN A 71 -11.67 -7.53 2.90
C ASN A 71 -12.70 -8.29 3.73
N ALA A 72 -12.75 -9.60 3.61
CA ALA A 72 -13.68 -10.47 4.36
C ALA A 72 -13.20 -10.79 5.78
N LEU A 73 -11.97 -10.46 6.12
CA LEU A 73 -11.44 -10.74 7.45
C LEU A 73 -12.06 -9.86 8.54
#